data_eab28f6b2069431116bcb5471405ecdc
#
_entry.id   eab28f6b2069431116bcb5471405ecdc
#
_cell.length_a   1.000
_cell.length_b   1.000
_cell.length_c   1.000
_cell.angle_alpha   90.00
_cell.angle_beta   90.00
_cell.angle_gamma   90.00
#
_symmetry.space_group_name_H-M   'P 1'
#
loop_
_entity.id
_entity.type
_entity.pdbx_description
1 polymer ?
#
loop_
_entity_poly.entity_id
_entity_poly.type
_entity_poly.pdbx_seq_one_letter_code
_entity_poly.pdbx_strand_id
1 'polypeptide(L)'
;MIIYSYTPERGDKISRAIIWSLAGAGLTLAILAEIIISVSSVLHVIAFGALLGSILVWSRCMLSFTYSIETEGEGRAPDLVVRENKAKSSRILSRVSIAGGKLIRASSFKPNGAPVYDHRPTPFSKDYWVFEVPECDGEGYIRFSPDAEMLELMRSLGCEVEA
;
A
#
# COMPACT_ATOMS: atom_id res chain seq x y z
N MET A 1 24.57 -1.47 -0.24
CA MET A 1 24.53 -1.54 1.26
C MET A 1 23.19 -0.97 1.72
N ILE A 2 22.50 -1.62 2.69
CA ILE A 2 21.27 -1.09 3.28
C ILE A 2 21.66 -0.07 4.35
N ILE A 3 21.16 1.16 4.23
CA ILE A 3 21.35 2.24 5.20
C ILE A 3 20.26 2.19 6.26
N TYR A 4 19.00 2.01 5.81
CA TYR A 4 17.83 1.94 6.67
C TYR A 4 16.81 0.98 6.08
N SER A 5 16.01 0.32 6.91
CA SER A 5 14.95 -0.57 6.46
C SER A 5 13.79 -0.57 7.46
N TYR A 6 12.58 -0.36 6.96
CA TYR A 6 11.35 -0.32 7.72
C TYR A 6 10.28 -1.21 7.09
N THR A 7 9.62 -1.98 7.92
CA THR A 7 8.47 -2.81 7.49
C THR A 7 7.27 -2.44 8.35
N PRO A 8 6.29 -1.71 7.80
CA PRO A 8 5.11 -1.33 8.55
C PRO A 8 4.27 -2.55 8.94
N GLU A 9 3.52 -2.42 10.04
CA GLU A 9 2.62 -3.46 10.51
C GLU A 9 1.53 -3.78 9.47
N ARG A 10 1.19 -5.07 9.37
CA ARG A 10 0.16 -5.54 8.45
C ARG A 10 -1.23 -5.23 8.98
N GLY A 11 -2.05 -4.68 8.11
CA GLY A 11 -3.50 -4.53 8.30
C GLY A 11 -3.88 -3.68 9.51
N ASP A 12 -4.48 -2.55 9.26
CA ASP A 12 -5.04 -1.69 10.28
C ASP A 12 -6.38 -2.24 10.81
N LYS A 13 -6.90 -1.61 11.87
CA LYS A 13 -8.20 -1.94 12.47
C LYS A 13 -9.35 -1.80 11.46
N ILE A 14 -9.26 -0.83 10.54
CA ILE A 14 -10.29 -0.56 9.53
C ILE A 14 -10.35 -1.71 8.52
N SER A 15 -9.22 -2.15 8.00
CA SER A 15 -9.15 -3.28 7.06
C SER A 15 -9.71 -4.56 7.68
N ARG A 16 -9.37 -4.84 8.95
CA ARG A 16 -9.93 -5.98 9.68
C ARG A 16 -11.44 -5.87 9.86
N ALA A 17 -11.94 -4.68 10.22
CA ALA A 17 -13.37 -4.43 10.37
C ALA A 17 -14.11 -4.64 9.04
N ILE A 18 -13.58 -4.15 7.92
CA ILE A 18 -14.16 -4.35 6.59
C ILE A 18 -14.23 -5.84 6.23
N ILE A 19 -13.15 -6.60 6.45
CA ILE A 19 -13.09 -8.03 6.17
C ILE A 19 -14.18 -8.77 6.95
N TRP A 20 -14.25 -8.57 8.26
CA TRP A 20 -15.22 -9.23 9.11
C TRP A 20 -16.67 -8.81 8.84
N SER A 21 -16.90 -7.52 8.50
CA SER A 21 -18.23 -7.03 8.14
C SER A 21 -18.72 -7.65 6.82
N LEU A 22 -17.86 -7.71 5.82
CA LEU A 22 -18.20 -8.35 4.53
C LEU A 22 -18.44 -9.86 4.69
N ALA A 23 -17.59 -10.55 5.44
CA ALA A 23 -17.74 -11.97 5.70
C ALA A 23 -19.03 -12.27 6.47
N GLY A 24 -19.31 -11.50 7.52
CA GLY A 24 -20.53 -11.61 8.31
C GLY A 24 -21.79 -11.31 7.50
N ALA A 25 -21.79 -10.23 6.73
CA ALA A 25 -22.92 -9.89 5.85
C ALA A 25 -23.15 -10.98 4.78
N GLY A 26 -22.08 -11.49 4.16
CA GLY A 26 -22.18 -12.57 3.18
C GLY A 26 -22.79 -13.85 3.77
N LEU A 27 -22.35 -14.25 4.97
CA LEU A 27 -22.88 -15.42 5.67
C LEU A 27 -24.36 -15.23 6.05
N THR A 28 -24.71 -14.06 6.59
CA THR A 28 -26.10 -13.74 6.96
C THR A 28 -27.03 -13.78 5.75
N LEU A 29 -26.60 -13.18 4.62
CA LEU A 29 -27.37 -13.19 3.38
C LEU A 29 -27.53 -14.60 2.80
N ALA A 30 -26.51 -15.46 2.90
CA ALA A 30 -26.59 -16.84 2.49
C ALA A 30 -27.64 -17.61 3.31
N ILE A 31 -27.66 -17.42 4.63
CA ILE A 31 -28.68 -18.04 5.52
C ILE A 31 -30.09 -17.51 5.19
N LEU A 32 -30.26 -16.21 4.98
CA LEU A 32 -31.54 -15.62 4.61
C LEU A 32 -32.04 -16.14 3.24
N ALA A 33 -31.14 -16.41 2.31
CA ALA A 33 -31.48 -16.97 1.01
C ALA A 33 -32.15 -18.35 1.09
N GLU A 34 -31.81 -19.14 2.10
CA GLU A 34 -32.46 -20.45 2.34
C GLU A 34 -33.87 -20.29 2.93
N ILE A 35 -34.12 -19.18 3.63
CA ILE A 35 -35.42 -18.92 4.29
C ILE A 35 -36.38 -18.23 3.33
N ILE A 36 -35.90 -17.30 2.48
CA ILE A 36 -36.75 -16.48 1.60
C ILE A 36 -36.67 -17.00 0.16
N ILE A 37 -37.41 -18.01 -0.14
CA ILE A 37 -37.39 -18.71 -1.45
C ILE A 37 -37.63 -17.76 -2.65
N SER A 38 -38.52 -16.77 -2.50
CA SER A 38 -38.92 -15.86 -3.58
C SER A 38 -37.77 -14.99 -4.13
N VAL A 39 -36.74 -14.73 -3.36
CA VAL A 39 -35.60 -13.89 -3.75
C VAL A 39 -34.25 -14.60 -3.52
N SER A 40 -34.29 -15.90 -3.31
CA SER A 40 -33.14 -16.74 -2.94
C SER A 40 -31.96 -16.55 -3.90
N SER A 41 -32.19 -16.61 -5.21
CA SER A 41 -31.11 -16.48 -6.21
C SER A 41 -30.39 -15.13 -6.12
N VAL A 42 -31.13 -14.04 -5.90
CA VAL A 42 -30.55 -12.70 -5.78
C VAL A 42 -29.72 -12.61 -4.50
N LEU A 43 -30.25 -13.13 -3.39
CA LEU A 43 -29.54 -13.13 -2.11
C LEU A 43 -28.23 -13.95 -2.18
N HIS A 44 -28.24 -15.09 -2.85
CA HIS A 44 -27.03 -15.90 -3.06
C HIS A 44 -25.96 -15.14 -3.87
N VAL A 45 -26.35 -14.44 -4.94
CA VAL A 45 -25.40 -13.64 -5.74
C VAL A 45 -24.76 -12.54 -4.90
N ILE A 46 -25.56 -11.82 -4.11
CA ILE A 46 -25.06 -10.76 -3.23
C ILE A 46 -24.15 -11.34 -2.12
N ALA A 47 -24.57 -12.47 -1.52
CA ALA A 47 -23.78 -13.17 -0.50
C ALA A 47 -22.41 -13.60 -1.04
N PHE A 48 -22.41 -14.20 -2.23
CA PHE A 48 -21.16 -14.60 -2.90
C PHE A 48 -20.27 -13.40 -3.20
N GLY A 49 -20.84 -12.29 -3.71
CA GLY A 49 -20.10 -11.04 -3.93
C GLY A 49 -19.48 -10.48 -2.68
N ALA A 50 -20.20 -10.49 -1.55
CA ALA A 50 -19.67 -10.04 -0.25
C ALA A 50 -18.54 -10.93 0.27
N LEU A 51 -18.67 -12.25 0.15
CA LEU A 51 -17.64 -13.21 0.55
C LEU A 51 -16.37 -13.06 -0.34
N LEU A 52 -16.57 -12.94 -1.66
CA LEU A 52 -15.47 -12.71 -2.59
C LEU A 52 -14.77 -11.38 -2.30
N GLY A 53 -15.54 -10.32 -2.05
CA GLY A 53 -15.00 -9.02 -1.62
C GLY A 53 -14.16 -9.11 -0.35
N SER A 54 -14.62 -9.87 0.66
CA SER A 54 -13.87 -10.13 1.88
C SER A 54 -12.52 -10.80 1.58
N ILE A 55 -12.50 -11.82 0.70
CA ILE A 55 -11.26 -12.53 0.30
C ILE A 55 -10.30 -11.59 -0.45
N LEU A 56 -10.82 -10.74 -1.34
CA LEU A 56 -10.00 -9.78 -2.07
C LEU A 56 -9.35 -8.74 -1.14
N VAL A 57 -10.12 -8.20 -0.20
CA VAL A 57 -9.59 -7.28 0.82
C VAL A 57 -8.55 -7.99 1.69
N TRP A 58 -8.86 -9.20 2.14
CA TRP A 58 -7.93 -10.02 2.92
C TRP A 58 -6.62 -10.25 2.17
N SER A 59 -6.68 -10.69 0.91
CA SER A 59 -5.48 -10.97 0.11
C SER A 59 -4.61 -9.72 -0.07
N ARG A 60 -5.23 -8.54 -0.23
CA ARG A 60 -4.52 -7.27 -0.33
C ARG A 60 -3.87 -6.85 1.00
N CYS A 61 -4.56 -7.05 2.12
CA CYS A 61 -4.03 -6.75 3.46
C CYS A 61 -2.95 -7.74 3.93
N MET A 62 -2.83 -8.91 3.27
CA MET A 62 -1.75 -9.87 3.55
C MET A 62 -0.44 -9.51 2.87
N LEU A 63 -0.44 -8.60 1.90
CA LEU A 63 0.79 -8.09 1.31
C LEU A 63 1.56 -7.29 2.37
N SER A 64 2.84 -7.58 2.50
CA SER A 64 3.76 -6.83 3.34
C SER A 64 4.76 -6.13 2.46
N PHE A 65 4.99 -4.86 2.73
CA PHE A 65 5.99 -4.07 2.04
C PHE A 65 7.13 -3.75 3.00
N THR A 66 8.35 -3.81 2.49
CA THR A 66 9.53 -3.29 3.18
C THR A 66 10.05 -2.12 2.37
N TYR A 67 10.22 -1.00 3.02
CA TYR A 67 10.86 0.18 2.47
C TYR A 67 12.28 0.22 2.96
N SER A 68 13.24 0.37 2.08
CA SER A 68 14.65 0.48 2.45
C SER A 68 15.32 1.62 1.69
N ILE A 69 16.28 2.24 2.36
CA ILE A 69 17.20 3.19 1.75
C ILE A 69 18.51 2.45 1.54
N GLU A 70 18.92 2.33 0.29
CA GLU A 70 20.07 1.52 -0.12
C GLU A 70 21.03 2.33 -0.98
N THR A 71 22.32 2.05 -0.87
CA THR A 71 23.33 2.59 -1.78
C THR A 71 24.06 1.46 -2.52
N GLU A 72 24.25 1.64 -3.81
CA GLU A 72 25.05 0.75 -4.68
C GLU A 72 26.46 1.30 -4.88
N GLY A 73 27.33 1.15 -3.84
CA GLY A 73 28.73 1.55 -3.90
C GLY A 73 29.00 2.96 -3.35
N GLU A 74 30.30 3.27 -3.24
CA GLU A 74 30.78 4.57 -2.77
C GLU A 74 30.53 5.65 -3.82
N GLY A 75 29.90 6.76 -3.42
CA GLY A 75 29.68 7.94 -4.25
C GLY A 75 28.39 7.94 -5.09
N ARG A 76 27.55 6.92 -5.03
CA ARG A 76 26.21 6.96 -5.61
C ARG A 76 25.17 7.51 -4.63
N ALA A 77 24.24 8.28 -5.15
CA ALA A 77 23.07 8.72 -4.38
C ALA A 77 22.30 7.50 -3.86
N PRO A 78 21.77 7.54 -2.63
CA PRO A 78 20.95 6.48 -2.09
C PRO A 78 19.62 6.35 -2.84
N ASP A 79 19.14 5.11 -2.97
CA ASP A 79 17.88 4.76 -3.60
C ASP A 79 16.81 4.43 -2.55
N LEU A 80 15.58 4.82 -2.80
CA LEU A 80 14.41 4.26 -2.17
C LEU A 80 14.06 2.94 -2.86
N VAL A 81 14.11 1.85 -2.12
CA VAL A 81 13.78 0.51 -2.60
C VAL A 81 12.54 0.00 -1.89
N VAL A 82 11.51 -0.34 -2.66
CA VAL A 82 10.28 -0.94 -2.15
C VAL A 82 10.26 -2.41 -2.51
N ARG A 83 10.13 -3.26 -1.48
CA ARG A 83 10.03 -4.72 -1.65
C ARG A 83 8.67 -5.22 -1.21
N GLU A 84 8.08 -6.10 -2.00
CA GLU A 84 6.92 -6.89 -1.63
C GLU A 84 7.40 -8.20 -1.00
N ASN A 85 6.91 -8.50 0.20
CA ASN A 85 7.23 -9.75 0.89
C ASN A 85 6.03 -10.69 0.85
N LYS A 86 6.21 -11.86 0.24
CA LYS A 86 5.23 -12.95 0.19
C LYS A 86 5.83 -14.17 0.86
N ALA A 87 5.33 -14.54 2.04
CA ALA A 87 5.70 -15.75 2.78
C ALA A 87 7.21 -16.06 2.78
N LYS A 88 7.74 -16.67 1.71
CA LYS A 88 9.13 -17.11 1.58
C LYS A 88 9.92 -16.37 0.51
N SER A 89 9.32 -15.39 -0.18
CA SER A 89 9.97 -14.63 -1.26
C SER A 89 9.85 -13.14 -1.04
N SER A 90 10.90 -12.40 -1.42
CA SER A 90 10.89 -10.96 -1.46
C SER A 90 11.20 -10.51 -2.89
N ARG A 91 10.39 -9.60 -3.43
CA ARG A 91 10.54 -9.06 -4.78
C ARG A 91 10.66 -7.55 -4.71
N ILE A 92 11.65 -6.99 -5.40
CA ILE A 92 11.75 -5.55 -5.60
C ILE A 92 10.64 -5.12 -6.56
N LEU A 93 9.84 -4.16 -6.14
CA LEU A 93 8.78 -3.54 -6.93
C LEU A 93 9.21 -2.22 -7.54
N SER A 94 9.94 -1.41 -6.77
CA SER A 94 10.41 -0.10 -7.19
C SER A 94 11.80 0.13 -6.61
N ARG A 95 12.67 0.76 -7.40
CA ARG A 95 13.96 1.28 -6.99
C ARG A 95 14.13 2.62 -7.69
N VAL A 96 14.25 3.70 -6.93
CA VAL A 96 14.31 5.07 -7.44
C VAL A 96 15.27 5.89 -6.60
N SER A 97 15.99 6.83 -7.24
CA SER A 97 16.90 7.72 -6.53
C SER A 97 16.14 8.64 -5.58
N ILE A 98 16.71 8.86 -4.38
CA ILE A 98 16.15 9.81 -3.41
C ILE A 98 16.53 11.24 -3.78
N ALA A 99 17.71 11.44 -4.35
CA ALA A 99 18.22 12.75 -4.72
C ALA A 99 17.36 13.38 -5.84
N GLY A 100 16.83 14.57 -5.58
CA GLY A 100 15.94 15.30 -6.50
C GLY A 100 14.49 14.79 -6.48
N GLY A 101 14.15 13.80 -5.66
CA GLY A 101 12.77 13.39 -5.44
C GLY A 101 12.04 14.32 -4.46
N LYS A 102 10.71 14.24 -4.47
CA LYS A 102 9.85 15.07 -3.61
C LYS A 102 8.89 14.21 -2.82
N LEU A 103 8.80 14.48 -1.52
CA LEU A 103 7.84 13.87 -0.61
C LEU A 103 6.63 14.79 -0.46
N ILE A 104 5.46 14.29 -0.80
CA ILE A 104 4.19 15.02 -0.75
C ILE A 104 3.29 14.30 0.27
N ARG A 105 2.69 15.04 1.18
CA ARG A 105 1.70 14.46 2.09
C ARG A 105 0.42 14.09 1.35
N ALA A 106 -0.24 13.00 1.75
CA ALA A 106 -1.47 12.51 1.12
C ALA A 106 -2.56 13.58 0.95
N SER A 107 -2.67 14.52 1.93
CA SER A 107 -3.65 15.62 1.92
C SER A 107 -3.39 16.65 0.82
N SER A 108 -2.14 16.84 0.42
CA SER A 108 -1.70 17.85 -0.56
C SER A 108 -1.51 17.25 -1.96
N PHE A 109 -1.52 15.91 -2.07
CA PHE A 109 -1.26 15.23 -3.32
C PHE A 109 -2.40 15.39 -4.34
N LYS A 110 -2.07 15.88 -5.52
CA LYS A 110 -2.96 15.95 -6.69
C LYS A 110 -2.29 15.25 -7.86
N PRO A 111 -2.85 14.13 -8.36
CA PRO A 111 -2.26 13.44 -9.50
C PRO A 111 -2.36 14.31 -10.76
N ASN A 112 -1.28 14.36 -11.54
CA ASN A 112 -1.17 15.13 -12.78
C ASN A 112 -1.31 14.26 -14.05
N GLY A 113 -1.79 13.00 -13.90
CA GLY A 113 -1.90 12.03 -14.99
C GLY A 113 -0.74 11.05 -15.09
N ALA A 114 0.36 11.26 -14.36
CA ALA A 114 1.45 10.30 -14.28
C ALA A 114 1.06 9.04 -13.50
N PRO A 115 1.69 7.89 -13.76
CA PRO A 115 1.36 6.63 -13.10
C PRO A 115 1.59 6.70 -11.59
N VAL A 116 0.67 6.10 -10.83
CA VAL A 116 0.73 6.05 -9.36
C VAL A 116 0.86 4.59 -8.92
N TYR A 117 1.98 4.26 -8.31
CA TYR A 117 2.26 2.93 -7.76
C TYR A 117 1.91 2.89 -6.28
N ASP A 118 0.90 2.07 -5.92
CA ASP A 118 0.42 1.97 -4.55
C ASP A 118 1.07 0.79 -3.82
N HIS A 119 2.03 1.10 -2.96
CA HIS A 119 2.76 0.13 -2.14
C HIS A 119 2.44 0.27 -0.65
N ARG A 120 1.28 0.82 -0.31
CA ARG A 120 0.83 0.93 1.08
C ARG A 120 0.42 -0.43 1.62
N PRO A 121 0.75 -0.75 2.89
CA PRO A 121 0.31 -2.00 3.52
C PRO A 121 -1.21 -2.02 3.76
N THR A 122 -1.81 -0.82 3.92
CA THR A 122 -3.22 -0.63 4.18
C THR A 122 -3.81 0.34 3.16
N PRO A 123 -4.51 -0.16 2.12
CA PRO A 123 -5.03 0.68 1.04
C PRO A 123 -6.08 1.69 1.52
N PHE A 124 -6.72 1.43 2.67
CA PHE A 124 -7.74 2.30 3.26
C PHE A 124 -7.19 3.36 4.22
N SER A 125 -5.91 3.29 4.58
CA SER A 125 -5.27 4.32 5.41
C SER A 125 -5.19 5.64 4.64
N LYS A 126 -5.53 6.73 5.34
CA LYS A 126 -5.35 8.10 4.85
C LYS A 126 -3.99 8.69 5.25
N ASP A 127 -3.27 8.02 6.13
CA ASP A 127 -1.95 8.45 6.58
C ASP A 127 -0.87 7.74 5.75
N TYR A 128 -0.46 8.41 4.69
CA TYR A 128 0.59 7.97 3.80
C TYR A 128 1.30 9.16 3.15
N TRP A 129 2.44 8.88 2.58
CA TRP A 129 3.22 9.82 1.80
C TRP A 129 3.28 9.38 0.34
N VAL A 130 3.50 10.35 -0.52
CA VAL A 130 3.70 10.15 -1.94
C VAL A 130 5.11 10.63 -2.28
N PHE A 131 5.90 9.75 -2.83
CA PHE A 131 7.20 10.10 -3.36
C PHE A 131 7.05 10.36 -4.87
N GLU A 132 7.36 11.57 -5.28
CA GLU A 132 7.46 11.95 -6.69
C GLU A 132 8.83 11.53 -7.19
N VAL A 133 8.83 10.65 -8.19
CA VAL A 133 10.05 10.08 -8.76
C VAL A 133 10.78 11.19 -9.54
N PRO A 134 12.11 11.37 -9.35
CA PRO A 134 12.87 12.34 -10.10
C PRO A 134 12.87 11.99 -11.60
N GLU A 135 12.90 13.00 -12.47
CA GLU A 135 12.83 12.83 -13.93
C GLU A 135 13.88 11.87 -14.52
N CYS A 136 15.06 11.77 -13.88
CA CYS A 136 16.12 10.83 -14.30
C CYS A 136 15.72 9.36 -14.19
N ASP A 137 14.77 9.02 -13.31
CA ASP A 137 14.28 7.65 -13.08
C ASP A 137 12.91 7.39 -13.76
N GLY A 138 12.38 8.40 -14.47
CA GLY A 138 11.09 8.36 -15.13
C GLY A 138 10.05 9.24 -14.44
N GLU A 139 8.83 9.24 -14.96
CA GLU A 139 7.71 9.98 -14.36
C GLU A 139 6.83 9.04 -13.57
N GLY A 140 6.49 9.41 -12.36
CA GLY A 140 5.54 8.64 -11.55
C GLY A 140 5.52 8.99 -10.09
N TYR A 141 4.59 8.38 -9.39
CA TYR A 141 4.39 8.57 -7.96
C TYR A 141 4.37 7.24 -7.25
N ILE A 142 5.03 7.16 -6.10
CA ILE A 142 5.05 5.99 -5.22
C ILE A 142 4.31 6.34 -3.93
N ARG A 143 3.17 5.68 -3.66
CA ARG A 143 2.47 5.78 -2.37
C ARG A 143 3.03 4.76 -1.40
N PHE A 144 3.44 5.22 -0.22
CA PHE A 144 4.01 4.36 0.81
C PHE A 144 3.75 4.95 2.21
N SER A 145 4.01 4.17 3.25
CA SER A 145 3.78 4.57 4.64
C SER A 145 5.09 4.46 5.42
N PRO A 146 6.00 5.46 5.29
CA PRO A 146 7.26 5.49 6.02
C PRO A 146 7.01 5.81 7.49
N ASP A 147 7.97 5.46 8.36
CA ASP A 147 8.04 5.97 9.71
C ASP A 147 8.76 7.35 9.78
N ALA A 148 8.77 7.93 10.98
CA ALA A 148 9.37 9.25 11.18
C ALA A 148 10.88 9.26 10.90
N GLU A 149 11.58 8.19 11.28
CA GLU A 149 13.03 8.07 11.09
C GLU A 149 13.40 8.01 9.60
N MET A 150 12.65 7.24 8.82
CA MET A 150 12.82 7.18 7.37
C MET A 150 12.60 8.54 6.70
N LEU A 151 11.56 9.28 7.13
CA LEU A 151 11.27 10.61 6.61
C LEU A 151 12.40 11.60 6.90
N GLU A 152 12.95 11.59 8.13
CA GLU A 152 14.08 12.45 8.50
C GLU A 152 15.33 12.09 7.70
N LEU A 153 15.58 10.80 7.52
CA LEU A 153 16.70 10.33 6.72
C LEU A 153 16.57 10.77 5.25
N MET A 154 15.39 10.61 4.64
CA MET A 154 15.15 11.06 3.26
C MET A 154 15.36 12.57 3.10
N ARG A 155 14.93 13.38 4.07
CA ARG A 155 15.21 14.83 4.10
C ARG A 155 16.71 15.12 4.15
N SER A 156 17.45 14.42 5.00
CA SER A 156 18.89 14.60 5.12
C SER A 156 19.66 14.22 3.85
N LEU A 157 19.08 13.35 3.02
CA LEU A 157 19.61 12.91 1.74
C LEU A 157 19.20 13.80 0.55
N GLY A 158 18.57 14.94 0.82
CA GLY A 158 18.24 15.94 -0.21
C GLY A 158 16.88 15.75 -0.89
N CYS A 159 15.98 14.98 -0.28
CA CYS A 159 14.59 14.91 -0.73
C CYS A 159 13.82 16.16 -0.29
N GLU A 160 13.12 16.82 -1.21
CA GLU A 160 12.21 17.93 -0.88
C GLU A 160 10.97 17.41 -0.16
N VAL A 161 10.47 18.15 0.83
CA VAL A 161 9.26 17.77 1.58
C VAL A 161 8.22 18.86 1.49
N GLU A 162 7.10 18.52 0.87
CA GLU A 162 5.88 19.34 0.84
C GLU A 162 4.87 18.81 1.88
N ALA A 163 4.62 19.62 2.92
CA ALA A 163 3.75 19.28 4.04
C ALA A 163 2.31 19.74 3.83
#